data_91f9350cd06d0e4d7e3803aba5bf3540
#
_entry.id   91f9350cd06d0e4d7e3803aba5bf3540
#
_cell.length_a   1.000
_cell.length_b   1.000
_cell.length_c   1.000
_cell.angle_alpha   90.00
_cell.angle_beta   90.00
_cell.angle_gamma   90.00
#
_symmetry.space_group_name_H-M   'P 1'
#
loop_
_entity.id
_entity.type
_entity.pdbx_description
1 polymer ?
#
loop_
_entity_poly.entity_id
_entity_poly.type
_entity_poly.pdbx_seq_one_letter_code
_entity_poly.pdbx_strand_id
1 'polypeptide(L)'
;MRVLSIQSLRLLAAPLGLVLQVSPTVGCGRGCIPSTSQDPIVSPMLTVEGNDGINLSTRAYWMRQANLALPNPCPFAAFGSVVVNHTAAGLGELICTGANNNSGSGNPTFHGEMVAINNCSAIFVDPNGPFQMTPAEALAAFADLTLYTNAESCPMCASAIRWAGFKEYVYGTSIDALVQNGWGQINVSSRYIFAQSTGLSRKTELVGPVLTNETDVFFGWQFVPDAPCPHGCSRDRDQGACRPA
;
A
#
# COMPACT_ATOMS: atom_id res chain seq x y z
N MET A 1 10.01 34.09 19.29
CA MET A 1 10.46 33.81 17.91
C MET A 1 11.97 33.96 17.84
N ARG A 2 12.72 32.86 17.80
CA ARG A 2 14.17 32.85 17.51
C ARG A 2 14.37 31.90 16.34
N VAL A 3 14.80 32.47 15.22
CA VAL A 3 15.20 31.75 14.01
C VAL A 3 16.60 31.20 14.27
N LEU A 4 16.77 29.89 14.26
CA LEU A 4 18.08 29.24 14.30
C LEU A 4 18.61 29.16 12.87
N SER A 5 19.68 29.92 12.63
CA SER A 5 20.48 29.93 11.42
C SER A 5 21.34 28.66 11.34
N ILE A 6 21.21 27.93 10.23
CA ILE A 6 22.09 26.82 9.90
C ILE A 6 23.39 27.40 9.32
N GLN A 7 24.47 27.38 10.10
CA GLN A 7 25.80 27.76 9.63
C GLN A 7 26.52 26.57 8.98
N SER A 8 26.92 26.83 7.78
CA SER A 8 27.92 26.23 6.90
C SER A 8 28.87 25.18 7.50
N LEU A 9 28.75 23.95 7.00
CA LEU A 9 29.76 22.90 7.14
C LEU A 9 30.84 23.13 6.07
N ARG A 10 32.07 23.48 6.49
CA ARG A 10 33.21 23.60 5.61
C ARG A 10 33.76 22.22 5.25
N LEU A 11 33.85 21.94 3.94
CA LEU A 11 34.59 20.80 3.41
C LEU A 11 36.08 21.00 3.63
N LEU A 12 36.71 20.06 4.32
CA LEU A 12 38.16 19.88 4.32
C LEU A 12 38.54 18.93 3.16
N ALA A 13 39.31 19.43 2.22
CA ALA A 13 39.89 18.65 1.14
C ALA A 13 41.09 17.83 1.68
N ALA A 14 41.12 16.54 1.35
CA ALA A 14 42.27 15.66 1.55
C ALA A 14 42.82 15.20 0.18
N PRO A 15 44.12 14.89 0.06
CA PRO A 15 44.86 14.92 -1.21
C PRO A 15 44.73 13.63 -2.03
N LEU A 16 45.04 13.80 -3.34
CA LEU A 16 45.10 12.79 -4.38
C LEU A 16 45.91 11.54 -3.98
N GLY A 17 45.26 10.38 -4.02
CA GLY A 17 45.90 9.07 -4.02
C GLY A 17 45.69 8.37 -5.38
N LEU A 18 46.75 7.93 -5.94
CA LEU A 18 47.05 7.24 -7.16
C LEU A 18 46.02 6.22 -7.62
N VAL A 19 45.42 6.42 -8.79
CA VAL A 19 44.51 5.45 -9.45
C VAL A 19 45.36 4.44 -10.22
N LEU A 20 45.42 3.21 -9.74
CA LEU A 20 45.85 2.05 -10.54
C LEU A 20 44.67 1.61 -11.42
N GLN A 21 44.78 1.85 -12.72
CA GLN A 21 43.89 1.28 -13.72
C GLN A 21 44.22 -0.21 -13.90
N VAL A 22 43.31 -1.05 -13.46
CA VAL A 22 43.28 -2.47 -13.87
C VAL A 22 42.15 -2.64 -14.86
N SER A 23 42.48 -2.81 -16.12
CA SER A 23 41.54 -3.22 -17.15
C SER A 23 41.36 -4.75 -17.10
N PRO A 24 40.21 -5.29 -16.92
CA PRO A 24 39.94 -6.68 -17.23
C PRO A 24 39.41 -6.77 -18.66
N THR A 25 40.26 -7.19 -19.60
CA THR A 25 39.81 -7.76 -20.88
C THR A 25 39.31 -9.16 -20.57
N VAL A 26 37.98 -9.32 -20.42
CA VAL A 26 37.35 -10.64 -20.46
C VAL A 26 36.87 -10.86 -21.89
N GLY A 27 37.61 -11.69 -22.64
CA GLY A 27 37.22 -12.18 -23.92
C GLY A 27 36.00 -13.09 -23.83
N CYS A 28 34.95 -12.73 -24.53
CA CYS A 28 33.76 -13.57 -24.69
C CYS A 28 34.07 -14.74 -25.63
N GLY A 29 34.30 -15.94 -25.10
CA GLY A 29 34.42 -17.18 -25.86
C GLY A 29 33.05 -17.55 -26.47
N ARG A 30 33.09 -18.15 -27.66
CA ARG A 30 31.94 -18.61 -28.44
C ARG A 30 30.98 -19.45 -27.58
N GLY A 31 29.76 -18.98 -27.39
CA GLY A 31 28.72 -19.71 -26.68
C GLY A 31 27.62 -18.87 -26.08
N CYS A 32 27.41 -17.62 -26.52
CA CYS A 32 26.24 -16.85 -26.08
C CYS A 32 24.98 -17.43 -26.75
N ILE A 33 24.22 -18.17 -25.99
CA ILE A 33 22.86 -18.56 -26.31
C ILE A 33 22.01 -17.29 -26.25
N PRO A 34 21.25 -16.93 -27.32
CA PRO A 34 20.29 -15.84 -27.19
C PRO A 34 19.26 -16.22 -26.14
N SER A 35 19.18 -15.43 -25.06
CA SER A 35 18.09 -15.54 -24.11
C SER A 35 16.81 -15.13 -24.85
N THR A 36 16.03 -16.10 -25.29
CA THR A 36 14.62 -15.88 -25.56
C THR A 36 14.00 -15.55 -24.23
N SER A 37 13.63 -14.29 -24.07
CA SER A 37 12.76 -13.84 -22.99
C SER A 37 11.41 -14.54 -23.14
N GLN A 38 11.30 -15.73 -22.61
CA GLN A 38 10.03 -16.29 -22.25
C GLN A 38 9.76 -15.77 -20.83
N ASP A 39 8.89 -14.78 -20.76
CA ASP A 39 8.26 -14.44 -19.49
C ASP A 39 7.65 -15.72 -18.91
N PRO A 40 8.10 -16.16 -17.75
CA PRO A 40 7.51 -17.35 -17.19
C PRO A 40 6.17 -16.97 -16.57
N ILE A 41 5.12 -17.50 -17.18
CA ILE A 41 3.94 -17.92 -16.47
C ILE A 41 2.99 -16.79 -16.09
N VAL A 42 2.03 -16.58 -16.93
CA VAL A 42 0.69 -16.21 -16.50
C VAL A 42 0.26 -17.22 -15.42
N SER A 43 0.50 -16.87 -14.19
CA SER A 43 -0.03 -17.61 -13.04
C SER A 43 -1.55 -17.58 -13.09
N PRO A 44 -2.23 -18.66 -12.66
CA PRO A 44 -3.67 -18.75 -12.71
C PRO A 44 -4.32 -17.55 -12.03
N MET A 45 -5.40 -17.06 -12.62
CA MET A 45 -6.31 -16.09 -12.03
C MET A 45 -6.40 -16.35 -10.54
N LEU A 46 -6.08 -15.32 -9.75
CA LEU A 46 -6.33 -15.36 -8.31
C LEU A 46 -7.79 -15.73 -8.11
N THR A 47 -8.01 -16.83 -7.46
CA THR A 47 -9.32 -17.11 -6.91
C THR A 47 -9.64 -15.98 -5.95
N VAL A 48 -10.73 -15.27 -6.16
CA VAL A 48 -11.24 -14.19 -5.29
C VAL A 48 -11.59 -14.75 -3.90
N GLU A 49 -11.53 -16.05 -3.75
CA GLU A 49 -11.65 -16.80 -2.50
C GLU A 49 -10.25 -17.13 -2.00
N GLY A 50 -9.84 -16.45 -0.91
CA GLY A 50 -8.68 -16.88 -0.13
C GLY A 50 -8.93 -18.26 0.49
N ASN A 51 -7.85 -18.96 0.86
CA ASN A 51 -7.95 -20.29 1.49
C ASN A 51 -8.43 -20.25 2.95
N ASP A 52 -8.81 -19.09 3.48
CA ASP A 52 -9.14 -18.85 4.88
C ASP A 52 -10.64 -18.95 5.23
N GLY A 53 -11.49 -19.27 4.26
CA GLY A 53 -12.94 -19.39 4.43
C GLY A 53 -13.70 -18.06 4.47
N ILE A 54 -13.03 -16.92 4.26
CA ILE A 54 -13.69 -15.61 4.16
C ILE A 54 -14.34 -15.49 2.79
N ASN A 55 -15.67 -15.41 2.76
CA ASN A 55 -16.42 -15.32 1.51
C ASN A 55 -16.32 -13.92 0.85
N LEU A 56 -16.62 -13.87 -0.45
CA LEU A 56 -16.56 -12.65 -1.25
C LEU A 56 -17.46 -11.53 -0.70
N SER A 57 -18.62 -11.84 -0.15
CA SER A 57 -19.52 -10.81 0.40
C SER A 57 -18.94 -10.12 1.64
N THR A 58 -18.24 -10.86 2.49
CA THR A 58 -17.51 -10.32 3.64
C THR A 58 -16.34 -9.43 3.16
N ARG A 59 -15.59 -9.88 2.15
CA ARG A 59 -14.51 -9.08 1.56
C ARG A 59 -15.04 -7.79 0.92
N ALA A 60 -16.14 -7.86 0.19
CA ALA A 60 -16.80 -6.69 -0.40
C ALA A 60 -17.29 -5.71 0.67
N TYR A 61 -17.83 -6.21 1.79
CA TYR A 61 -18.22 -5.37 2.91
C TYR A 61 -17.03 -4.58 3.46
N TRP A 62 -15.90 -5.24 3.75
CA TRP A 62 -14.72 -4.58 4.30
C TRP A 62 -14.01 -3.67 3.29
N MET A 63 -14.07 -3.99 2.00
CA MET A 63 -13.58 -3.09 0.95
C MET A 63 -14.39 -1.78 0.90
N ARG A 64 -15.72 -1.84 1.10
CA ARG A 64 -16.55 -0.63 1.26
C ARG A 64 -16.18 0.16 2.52
N GLN A 65 -15.85 -0.54 3.62
CA GLN A 65 -15.36 0.14 4.83
C GLN A 65 -14.02 0.85 4.58
N ALA A 66 -13.13 0.31 3.73
CA ALA A 66 -11.90 0.99 3.32
C ALA A 66 -12.20 2.30 2.56
N ASN A 67 -13.22 2.34 1.70
CA ASN A 67 -13.70 3.58 1.08
C ASN A 67 -14.28 4.56 2.10
N LEU A 68 -15.00 4.07 3.11
CA LEU A 68 -15.58 4.89 4.18
C LEU A 68 -14.54 5.40 5.19
N ALA A 69 -13.35 4.83 5.24
CA ALA A 69 -12.24 5.32 6.06
C ALA A 69 -11.64 6.64 5.55
N LEU A 70 -12.01 7.08 4.34
CA LEU A 70 -11.57 8.33 3.75
C LEU A 70 -12.10 9.55 4.55
N PRO A 71 -11.35 10.67 4.61
CA PRO A 71 -11.73 11.85 5.39
C PRO A 71 -12.98 12.58 4.85
N ASN A 72 -13.31 12.35 3.60
CA ASN A 72 -14.53 12.81 2.92
C ASN A 72 -14.84 11.89 1.73
N PRO A 73 -16.02 11.98 1.08
CA PRO A 73 -16.42 11.07 0.01
C PRO A 73 -15.54 11.08 -1.24
N CYS A 74 -14.82 12.18 -1.51
CA CYS A 74 -13.99 12.33 -2.71
C CYS A 74 -12.72 13.16 -2.45
N PRO A 75 -11.81 12.70 -1.57
CA PRO A 75 -10.53 13.36 -1.41
C PRO A 75 -9.69 13.13 -2.66
N PHE A 76 -8.80 14.06 -3.00
CA PHE A 76 -7.92 13.90 -4.17
C PHE A 76 -7.13 12.59 -4.09
N ALA A 77 -6.45 12.33 -2.98
CA ALA A 77 -5.70 11.09 -2.74
C ALA A 77 -6.56 10.11 -1.92
N ALA A 78 -7.48 9.41 -2.60
CA ALA A 78 -8.54 8.60 -2.02
C ALA A 78 -8.07 7.20 -1.54
N PHE A 79 -6.89 7.10 -0.95
CA PHE A 79 -6.34 5.82 -0.47
C PHE A 79 -6.76 5.58 0.98
N GLY A 80 -7.70 4.64 1.18
CA GLY A 80 -8.26 4.25 2.46
C GLY A 80 -7.97 2.80 2.80
N SER A 81 -7.83 2.51 4.10
CA SER A 81 -7.49 1.19 4.62
C SER A 81 -8.25 0.88 5.90
N VAL A 82 -8.60 -0.38 6.10
CA VAL A 82 -9.14 -0.90 7.37
C VAL A 82 -8.42 -2.19 7.75
N VAL A 83 -8.23 -2.39 9.05
CA VAL A 83 -7.63 -3.61 9.62
C VAL A 83 -8.68 -4.35 10.42
N VAL A 84 -8.86 -5.63 10.13
CA VAL A 84 -9.96 -6.45 10.61
C VAL A 84 -9.46 -7.72 11.26
N ASN A 85 -10.05 -8.08 12.39
CA ASN A 85 -9.92 -9.38 13.03
C ASN A 85 -11.08 -10.30 12.60
N HIS A 86 -10.80 -11.31 11.78
CA HIS A 86 -11.78 -12.28 11.33
C HIS A 86 -11.89 -13.52 12.24
N THR A 87 -11.16 -13.57 13.34
CA THR A 87 -11.35 -14.65 14.34
C THR A 87 -12.64 -14.46 15.12
N ALA A 88 -13.19 -13.24 15.17
CA ALA A 88 -14.52 -12.97 15.70
C ALA A 88 -15.60 -13.52 14.77
N ALA A 89 -16.73 -13.94 15.34
CA ALA A 89 -17.86 -14.47 14.58
C ALA A 89 -18.47 -13.42 13.63
N GLY A 90 -19.09 -13.89 12.55
CA GLY A 90 -19.81 -13.05 11.58
C GLY A 90 -18.87 -12.37 10.58
N LEU A 91 -18.99 -11.05 10.40
CA LEU A 91 -18.19 -10.28 9.45
C LEU A 91 -16.74 -10.06 9.90
N GLY A 92 -16.43 -10.31 11.17
CA GLY A 92 -15.18 -9.89 11.81
C GLY A 92 -15.34 -8.56 12.56
N GLU A 93 -14.26 -8.12 13.21
CA GLU A 93 -14.19 -6.92 14.04
C GLU A 93 -13.21 -5.91 13.46
N LEU A 94 -13.64 -4.64 13.32
CA LEU A 94 -12.78 -3.54 12.93
C LEU A 94 -11.82 -3.19 14.08
N ILE A 95 -10.52 -3.25 13.82
CA ILE A 95 -9.49 -2.91 14.81
C ILE A 95 -9.05 -1.44 14.65
N CYS A 96 -8.69 -1.05 13.44
CA CYS A 96 -8.24 0.31 13.15
C CYS A 96 -8.47 0.67 11.68
N THR A 97 -8.39 1.97 11.38
CA THR A 97 -8.49 2.50 10.03
C THR A 97 -7.27 3.36 9.70
N GLY A 98 -7.05 3.62 8.42
CA GLY A 98 -6.08 4.59 7.94
C GLY A 98 -6.54 5.19 6.63
N ALA A 99 -6.20 6.46 6.42
CA ALA A 99 -6.35 7.13 5.13
C ALA A 99 -5.08 7.89 4.81
N ASN A 100 -4.83 8.11 3.52
CA ASN A 100 -3.68 8.88 3.08
C ASN A 100 -3.66 10.26 3.75
N ASN A 101 -2.56 10.59 4.42
CA ASN A 101 -2.41 11.83 5.20
C ASN A 101 -1.02 12.47 5.02
N ASN A 102 -0.37 12.23 3.89
CA ASN A 102 0.94 12.83 3.62
C ASN A 102 0.88 14.37 3.57
N SER A 103 -0.13 14.94 2.91
CA SER A 103 -0.31 16.40 2.83
C SER A 103 -0.65 17.03 4.19
N GLY A 104 -1.46 16.37 5.02
CA GLY A 104 -1.86 16.88 6.32
C GLY A 104 -0.75 16.78 7.38
N SER A 105 0.04 15.71 7.33
CA SER A 105 1.11 15.44 8.28
C SER A 105 2.48 16.00 7.89
N GLY A 106 2.69 16.31 6.59
CA GLY A 106 4.02 16.59 6.03
C GLY A 106 4.93 15.37 5.92
N ASN A 107 4.43 14.17 6.23
CA ASN A 107 5.19 12.93 6.14
C ASN A 107 4.90 12.23 4.80
N PRO A 108 5.88 12.13 3.87
CA PRO A 108 5.66 11.54 2.54
C PRO A 108 5.34 10.05 2.57
N THR A 109 5.56 9.38 3.69
CA THR A 109 5.30 7.94 3.83
C THR A 109 3.92 7.64 4.43
N PHE A 110 3.13 8.64 4.83
CA PHE A 110 1.82 8.44 5.45
C PHE A 110 0.73 8.16 4.40
N HIS A 111 0.93 7.07 3.65
CA HIS A 111 -0.12 6.43 2.86
C HIS A 111 -1.14 5.73 3.77
N GLY A 112 -2.31 5.40 3.25
CA GLY A 112 -3.41 4.84 4.03
C GLY A 112 -3.02 3.61 4.84
N GLU A 113 -2.23 2.71 4.25
CA GLU A 113 -1.76 1.48 4.91
C GLU A 113 -0.78 1.78 6.05
N MET A 114 0.15 2.73 5.84
CA MET A 114 1.11 3.14 6.86
C MET A 114 0.40 3.81 8.04
N VAL A 115 -0.61 4.63 7.76
CA VAL A 115 -1.46 5.24 8.79
C VAL A 115 -2.23 4.17 9.56
N ALA A 116 -2.81 3.17 8.87
CA ALA A 116 -3.52 2.06 9.51
C ALA A 116 -2.59 1.25 10.43
N ILE A 117 -1.38 0.88 9.97
CA ILE A 117 -0.39 0.15 10.77
C ILE A 117 -0.02 0.95 12.02
N ASN A 118 0.24 2.26 11.88
CA ASN A 118 0.56 3.12 13.01
C ASN A 118 -0.60 3.24 14.01
N ASN A 119 -1.83 3.42 13.52
CA ASN A 119 -3.02 3.50 14.36
C ASN A 119 -3.28 2.20 15.11
N CYS A 120 -3.19 1.04 14.44
CA CYS A 120 -3.30 -0.24 15.11
C CYS A 120 -2.23 -0.41 16.19
N SER A 121 -0.97 -0.11 15.88
CA SER A 121 0.13 -0.21 16.85
C SER A 121 -0.14 0.65 18.08
N ALA A 122 -0.61 1.89 17.89
CA ALA A 122 -0.95 2.80 18.99
C ALA A 122 -2.11 2.25 19.84
N ILE A 123 -3.19 1.74 19.20
CA ILE A 123 -4.35 1.18 19.90
C ILE A 123 -3.96 -0.07 20.71
N PHE A 124 -3.08 -0.92 20.18
CA PHE A 124 -2.66 -2.15 20.86
C PHE A 124 -1.89 -1.87 22.14
N VAL A 125 -0.98 -0.88 22.13
CA VAL A 125 -0.10 -0.59 23.29
C VAL A 125 -0.64 0.49 24.22
N ASP A 126 -1.82 1.07 23.92
CA ASP A 126 -2.42 2.10 24.77
C ASP A 126 -2.72 1.50 26.16
N PRO A 127 -2.09 2.00 27.25
CA PRO A 127 -2.31 1.48 28.59
C PRO A 127 -3.72 1.72 29.12
N ASN A 128 -4.48 2.62 28.50
CA ASN A 128 -5.87 2.92 28.84
C ASN A 128 -6.86 2.36 27.78
N GLY A 129 -6.33 1.73 26.73
CA GLY A 129 -7.09 1.16 25.63
C GLY A 129 -7.66 -0.24 25.95
N PRO A 130 -8.39 -0.82 25.01
CA PRO A 130 -9.04 -2.13 25.22
C PRO A 130 -8.06 -3.30 25.21
N PHE A 131 -6.86 -3.16 24.59
CA PHE A 131 -5.94 -4.28 24.39
C PHE A 131 -4.79 -4.32 25.40
N GLN A 132 -4.20 -3.19 25.77
CA GLN A 132 -3.12 -3.03 26.76
C GLN A 132 -1.94 -4.00 26.52
N MET A 133 -1.60 -4.24 25.27
CA MET A 133 -0.56 -5.18 24.86
C MET A 133 0.84 -4.63 25.15
N THR A 134 1.76 -5.52 25.46
CA THR A 134 3.19 -5.19 25.37
C THR A 134 3.60 -4.97 23.91
N PRO A 135 4.70 -4.24 23.63
CA PRO A 135 5.19 -4.08 22.25
C PRO A 135 5.43 -5.41 21.51
N ALA A 136 5.84 -6.45 22.20
CA ALA A 136 6.05 -7.77 21.62
C ALA A 136 4.72 -8.44 21.20
N GLU A 137 3.70 -8.35 22.05
CA GLU A 137 2.35 -8.84 21.74
C GLU A 137 1.72 -8.05 20.59
N ALA A 138 1.85 -6.72 20.57
CA ALA A 138 1.37 -5.87 19.49
C ALA A 138 2.00 -6.24 18.14
N LEU A 139 3.33 -6.47 18.10
CA LEU A 139 4.01 -6.98 16.91
C LEU A 139 3.50 -8.37 16.48
N ALA A 140 3.13 -9.20 17.46
CA ALA A 140 2.60 -10.53 17.17
C ALA A 140 1.17 -10.50 16.63
N ALA A 141 0.34 -9.57 17.10
CA ALA A 141 -1.10 -9.49 16.79
C ALA A 141 -1.40 -9.33 15.31
N PHE A 142 -0.55 -8.66 14.54
CA PHE A 142 -0.77 -8.48 13.10
C PHE A 142 -0.90 -9.80 12.33
N ALA A 143 -0.36 -10.90 12.86
CA ALA A 143 -0.44 -12.22 12.22
C ALA A 143 -1.86 -12.82 12.16
N ASP A 144 -2.78 -12.30 12.95
CA ASP A 144 -4.17 -12.74 12.99
C ASP A 144 -5.12 -11.79 12.23
N LEU A 145 -4.58 -10.69 11.70
CA LEU A 145 -5.35 -9.60 11.11
C LEU A 145 -5.29 -9.58 9.59
N THR A 146 -6.39 -9.13 8.99
CA THR A 146 -6.50 -8.84 7.55
C THR A 146 -6.48 -7.33 7.33
N LEU A 147 -5.63 -6.88 6.41
CA LEU A 147 -5.62 -5.49 5.93
C LEU A 147 -6.40 -5.39 4.61
N TYR A 148 -7.41 -4.54 4.57
CA TYR A 148 -8.11 -4.15 3.34
C TYR A 148 -7.69 -2.76 2.92
N THR A 149 -7.39 -2.58 1.62
CA THR A 149 -7.09 -1.28 1.02
C THR A 149 -7.92 -1.10 -0.25
N ASN A 150 -8.48 0.07 -0.46
CA ASN A 150 -9.28 0.32 -1.67
C ASN A 150 -8.44 0.46 -2.95
N ALA A 151 -7.13 0.55 -2.82
CA ALA A 151 -6.18 0.48 -3.93
C ALA A 151 -5.01 -0.45 -3.60
N GLU A 152 -4.39 -1.04 -4.60
CA GLU A 152 -3.20 -1.86 -4.45
C GLU A 152 -2.05 -1.05 -3.86
N SER A 153 -1.38 -1.62 -2.87
CA SER A 153 -0.29 -0.98 -2.14
C SER A 153 0.94 -0.76 -3.02
N CYS A 154 1.48 0.44 -2.99
CA CYS A 154 2.77 0.74 -3.61
C CYS A 154 3.90 -0.11 -2.98
N PRO A 155 5.10 -0.22 -3.60
CA PRO A 155 6.18 -1.06 -3.07
C PRO A 155 6.58 -0.77 -1.63
N MET A 156 6.53 0.50 -1.18
CA MET A 156 6.80 0.88 0.21
C MET A 156 5.77 0.25 1.16
N CYS A 157 4.49 0.42 0.87
CA CYS A 157 3.41 -0.11 1.70
C CYS A 157 3.35 -1.63 1.64
N ALA A 158 3.52 -2.23 0.46
CA ALA A 158 3.57 -3.69 0.29
C ALA A 158 4.71 -4.32 1.11
N SER A 159 5.88 -3.66 1.15
CA SER A 159 6.99 -4.08 2.01
C SER A 159 6.64 -3.95 3.49
N ALA A 160 6.03 -2.84 3.91
CA ALA A 160 5.60 -2.65 5.30
C ALA A 160 4.56 -3.69 5.75
N ILE A 161 3.59 -4.04 4.88
CA ILE A 161 2.60 -5.09 5.11
C ILE A 161 3.30 -6.45 5.34
N ARG A 162 4.31 -6.76 4.52
CA ARG A 162 5.10 -7.99 4.67
C ARG A 162 5.92 -8.01 5.96
N TRP A 163 6.51 -6.88 6.35
CA TRP A 163 7.23 -6.75 7.63
C TRP A 163 6.31 -6.82 8.85
N ALA A 164 5.12 -6.21 8.78
CA ALA A 164 4.11 -6.34 9.84
C ALA A 164 3.63 -7.79 9.97
N GLY A 165 3.64 -8.55 8.87
CA GLY A 165 3.31 -9.98 8.85
C GLY A 165 1.82 -10.24 9.02
N PHE A 166 0.97 -9.41 8.40
CA PHE A 166 -0.48 -9.64 8.35
C PHE A 166 -0.80 -11.07 7.88
N LYS A 167 -1.88 -11.63 8.42
CA LYS A 167 -2.43 -12.90 7.94
C LYS A 167 -2.79 -12.80 6.47
N GLU A 168 -3.48 -11.71 6.10
CA GLU A 168 -3.98 -11.48 4.76
C GLU A 168 -3.91 -10.00 4.39
N TYR A 169 -3.70 -9.74 3.10
CA TYR A 169 -3.79 -8.43 2.48
C TYR A 169 -4.74 -8.48 1.29
N VAL A 170 -5.78 -7.64 1.32
CA VAL A 170 -6.83 -7.56 0.30
C VAL A 170 -6.85 -6.17 -0.32
N TYR A 171 -6.83 -6.07 -1.64
CA TYR A 171 -6.86 -4.78 -2.33
C TYR A 171 -7.98 -4.66 -3.37
N GLY A 172 -8.39 -3.41 -3.64
CA GLY A 172 -9.37 -3.04 -4.65
C GLY A 172 -8.74 -2.72 -6.01
N THR A 173 -8.69 -1.43 -6.37
CA THR A 173 -8.11 -0.94 -7.63
C THR A 173 -6.64 -1.32 -7.77
N SER A 174 -6.24 -1.93 -8.89
CA SER A 174 -4.85 -2.35 -9.11
C SER A 174 -3.91 -1.17 -9.41
N ILE A 175 -2.59 -1.37 -9.23
CA ILE A 175 -1.55 -0.40 -9.65
C ILE A 175 -1.67 -0.13 -11.15
N ASP A 176 -1.92 -1.15 -11.98
CA ASP A 176 -2.06 -0.98 -13.43
C ASP A 176 -3.24 -0.04 -13.77
N ALA A 177 -4.39 -0.20 -13.09
CA ALA A 177 -5.53 0.69 -13.25
C ALA A 177 -5.22 2.12 -12.78
N LEU A 178 -4.51 2.28 -11.66
CA LEU A 178 -4.06 3.60 -11.18
C LEU A 178 -3.17 4.29 -12.22
N VAL A 179 -2.17 3.59 -12.76
CA VAL A 179 -1.26 4.12 -13.79
C VAL A 179 -2.02 4.50 -15.06
N GLN A 180 -2.95 3.66 -15.51
CA GLN A 180 -3.81 3.93 -16.67
C GLN A 180 -4.68 5.18 -16.46
N ASN A 181 -5.12 5.44 -15.25
CA ASN A 181 -5.87 6.64 -14.89
C ASN A 181 -4.99 7.89 -14.69
N GLY A 182 -3.66 7.79 -14.78
CA GLY A 182 -2.74 8.92 -14.70
C GLY A 182 -2.08 9.12 -13.32
N TRP A 183 -2.26 8.20 -12.38
CA TRP A 183 -1.57 8.27 -11.10
C TRP A 183 -0.09 7.95 -11.24
N GLY A 184 0.78 8.82 -10.70
CA GLY A 184 2.20 8.52 -10.54
C GLY A 184 2.39 7.39 -9.54
N GLN A 185 2.96 6.26 -10.00
CA GLN A 185 3.25 5.08 -9.17
C GLN A 185 4.66 4.57 -9.48
N ILE A 186 5.28 3.94 -8.48
CA ILE A 186 6.40 3.03 -8.76
C ILE A 186 5.75 1.77 -9.34
N ASN A 187 5.98 1.52 -10.63
CA ASN A 187 5.32 0.44 -11.38
C ASN A 187 5.88 -0.95 -11.01
N VAL A 188 5.68 -1.33 -9.76
CA VAL A 188 6.02 -2.63 -9.19
C VAL A 188 4.82 -3.10 -8.36
N SER A 189 4.19 -4.18 -8.77
CA SER A 189 3.00 -4.72 -8.12
C SER A 189 3.31 -5.24 -6.70
N SER A 190 2.31 -5.20 -5.83
CA SER A 190 2.38 -5.82 -4.51
C SER A 190 2.69 -7.32 -4.59
N ARG A 191 2.18 -8.00 -5.61
CA ARG A 191 2.49 -9.41 -5.91
C ARG A 191 3.99 -9.64 -6.08
N TYR A 192 4.69 -8.77 -6.83
CA TYR A 192 6.14 -8.89 -7.00
C TYR A 192 6.88 -8.75 -5.67
N ILE A 193 6.53 -7.75 -4.85
CA ILE A 193 7.12 -7.55 -3.52
C ILE A 193 6.88 -8.77 -2.63
N PHE A 194 5.67 -9.33 -2.65
CA PHE A 194 5.33 -10.52 -1.88
C PHE A 194 6.14 -11.75 -2.33
N ALA A 195 6.32 -11.93 -3.64
CA ALA A 195 7.15 -13.01 -4.19
C ALA A 195 8.63 -12.88 -3.79
N GLN A 196 9.16 -11.66 -3.67
CA GLN A 196 10.54 -11.41 -3.24
C GLN A 196 10.73 -11.48 -1.71
N SER A 197 9.64 -11.51 -0.94
CA SER A 197 9.67 -11.49 0.54
C SER A 197 9.52 -12.88 1.18
N THR A 198 9.86 -13.94 0.48
CA THR A 198 9.72 -15.32 0.95
C THR A 198 10.65 -15.69 2.13
N GLY A 199 11.71 -14.91 2.32
CA GLY A 199 12.63 -15.06 3.46
C GLY A 199 12.09 -14.57 4.80
N LEU A 200 10.95 -13.85 4.81
CA LEU A 200 10.32 -13.39 6.04
C LEU A 200 9.61 -14.57 6.74
N SER A 201 9.69 -14.59 8.07
CA SER A 201 9.16 -15.69 8.90
C SER A 201 7.66 -15.87 8.78
N ARG A 202 6.91 -14.81 8.50
CA ARG A 202 5.46 -14.84 8.35
C ARG A 202 5.07 -14.77 6.89
N LYS A 203 4.06 -15.54 6.52
CA LYS A 203 3.42 -15.48 5.20
C LYS A 203 2.18 -14.59 5.33
N THR A 204 1.99 -13.71 4.34
CA THR A 204 0.75 -12.95 4.17
C THR A 204 0.08 -13.43 2.91
N GLU A 205 -1.17 -13.86 2.99
CA GLU A 205 -1.96 -14.16 1.81
C GLU A 205 -2.31 -12.87 1.07
N LEU A 206 -2.21 -12.87 -0.26
CA LEU A 206 -2.53 -11.71 -1.09
C LEU A 206 -3.77 -12.03 -1.92
N VAL A 207 -4.82 -11.24 -1.73
CA VAL A 207 -6.12 -11.37 -2.41
C VAL A 207 -6.45 -10.07 -3.14
N GLY A 208 -6.81 -10.16 -4.38
CA GLY A 208 -7.24 -9.00 -5.17
C GLY A 208 -7.01 -9.19 -6.66
N PRO A 209 -7.61 -8.33 -7.47
CA PRO A 209 -8.44 -7.18 -7.05
C PRO A 209 -9.85 -7.60 -6.62
N VAL A 210 -10.42 -6.87 -5.65
CA VAL A 210 -11.76 -7.10 -5.10
C VAL A 210 -12.59 -5.83 -5.27
N LEU A 211 -13.84 -5.96 -5.78
CA LEU A 211 -14.82 -4.88 -5.87
C LEU A 211 -14.35 -3.66 -6.71
N THR A 212 -13.61 -3.90 -7.79
CA THR A 212 -13.05 -2.84 -8.64
C THR A 212 -14.10 -1.89 -9.21
N ASN A 213 -15.30 -2.39 -9.53
CA ASN A 213 -16.42 -1.57 -9.98
C ASN A 213 -16.85 -0.49 -8.98
N GLU A 214 -16.53 -0.66 -7.69
CA GLU A 214 -16.80 0.33 -6.65
C GLU A 214 -15.55 1.08 -6.19
N THR A 215 -14.35 0.50 -6.34
CA THR A 215 -13.11 1.17 -5.92
C THR A 215 -12.50 2.04 -7.01
N ASP A 216 -12.57 1.65 -8.29
CA ASP A 216 -11.95 2.39 -9.40
C ASP A 216 -12.50 3.81 -9.56
N VAL A 217 -13.78 4.02 -9.20
CA VAL A 217 -14.42 5.35 -9.30
C VAL A 217 -13.75 6.41 -8.42
N PHE A 218 -13.04 6.00 -7.36
CA PHE A 218 -12.30 6.91 -6.50
C PHE A 218 -11.01 7.44 -7.14
N PHE A 219 -10.51 6.81 -8.22
CA PHE A 219 -9.19 7.06 -8.80
C PHE A 219 -9.20 7.54 -10.24
N GLY A 220 -10.37 7.71 -10.87
CA GLY A 220 -10.47 8.16 -12.25
C GLY A 220 -10.64 9.67 -12.39
N TRP A 221 -11.47 10.28 -11.56
CA TRP A 221 -11.93 11.65 -11.73
C TRP A 221 -10.85 12.74 -11.65
N GLN A 222 -9.69 12.42 -11.07
CA GLN A 222 -8.57 13.35 -10.87
C GLN A 222 -7.85 13.70 -12.19
N PHE A 223 -7.77 12.74 -13.11
CA PHE A 223 -6.95 12.86 -14.31
C PHE A 223 -7.70 12.52 -15.61
N VAL A 224 -8.80 11.78 -15.52
CA VAL A 224 -9.61 11.42 -16.68
C VAL A 224 -10.78 12.39 -16.80
N PRO A 225 -10.83 13.22 -17.86
CA PRO A 225 -11.98 14.08 -18.11
C PRO A 225 -13.29 13.27 -18.15
N ASP A 226 -14.34 13.80 -17.59
CA ASP A 226 -15.68 13.18 -17.56
C ASP A 226 -15.81 11.85 -16.82
N ALA A 227 -14.75 11.33 -16.17
CA ALA A 227 -14.87 10.17 -15.30
C ALA A 227 -15.90 10.45 -14.17
N PRO A 228 -16.74 9.47 -13.80
CA PRO A 228 -17.78 9.68 -12.79
C PRO A 228 -17.18 10.08 -11.43
N CYS A 229 -17.89 10.91 -10.69
CA CYS A 229 -17.55 11.17 -9.30
C CYS A 229 -18.00 10.01 -8.40
N PRO A 230 -17.28 9.76 -7.29
CA PRO A 230 -17.72 8.85 -6.26
C PRO A 230 -19.10 9.21 -5.71
N HIS A 231 -19.81 8.23 -5.15
CA HIS A 231 -21.12 8.47 -4.55
C HIS A 231 -21.03 9.54 -3.45
N GLY A 232 -22.00 10.45 -3.42
CA GLY A 232 -22.01 11.59 -2.49
C GLY A 232 -21.15 12.76 -2.94
N CYS A 233 -20.65 12.72 -4.19
CA CYS A 233 -19.88 13.82 -4.78
C CYS A 233 -20.48 14.27 -6.11
N SER A 234 -20.30 15.56 -6.40
CA SER A 234 -20.66 16.17 -7.69
C SER A 234 -19.44 16.87 -8.31
N ARG A 235 -19.43 16.92 -9.65
CA ARG A 235 -18.35 17.60 -10.38
C ARG A 235 -18.55 19.12 -10.32
N ASP A 236 -17.52 19.81 -9.82
CA ASP A 236 -17.42 21.27 -9.89
C ASP A 236 -17.28 21.70 -11.35
N ARG A 237 -18.14 22.59 -11.82
CA ARG A 237 -18.17 23.04 -13.22
C ARG A 237 -16.97 23.91 -13.60
N ASP A 238 -16.41 24.62 -12.63
CA ASP A 238 -15.32 25.57 -12.87
C ASP A 238 -13.94 24.90 -12.78
N GLN A 239 -13.78 23.93 -11.91
CA GLN A 239 -12.50 23.28 -11.64
C GLN A 239 -12.44 21.83 -12.16
N GLY A 240 -13.55 21.25 -12.59
CA GLY A 240 -13.61 19.87 -13.09
C GLY A 240 -13.36 18.80 -12.01
N ALA A 241 -13.18 19.19 -10.76
CA ALA A 241 -12.91 18.29 -9.64
C ALA A 241 -14.22 17.77 -9.02
N CYS A 242 -14.19 16.54 -8.50
CA CYS A 242 -15.29 16.03 -7.67
C CYS A 242 -15.20 16.62 -6.26
N ARG A 243 -16.33 17.12 -5.75
CA ARG A 243 -16.48 17.67 -4.41
C ARG A 243 -17.67 17.05 -3.71
N PRO A 244 -17.67 16.96 -2.36
CA PRO A 244 -18.85 16.55 -1.60
C PRO A 244 -20.08 17.34 -2.04
N ALA A 245 -21.20 16.63 -2.28
CA ALA A 245 -22.46 17.20 -2.75
C ALA A 245 -23.24 17.92 -1.63
#